data_ffbd50b38688b518ef907069af4a47b7
#
_entry.id   ffbd50b38688b518ef907069af4a47b7
#
_cell.length_a   1.000
_cell.length_b   1.000
_cell.length_c   1.000
_cell.angle_alpha   90.00
_cell.angle_beta   90.00
_cell.angle_gamma   90.00
#
_symmetry.space_group_name_H-M   'P 1'
#
loop_
_entity.id
_entity.type
_entity.pdbx_description
1 polymer ?
#
loop_
_entity_poly.entity_id
_entity_poly.type
_entity_poly.pdbx_seq_one_letter_code
_entity_poly.pdbx_strand_id
1 'polypeptide(L)'
;MAQSVTTVWQKDGTEVGNALAGWQNGWTVFYWAWWIAFAPFVGVFLARISRGRSIREYVLGAMIIPTMMCFVWFAFVGGSAIDLELSGIAEGAIMGSGLSSQLFSTINVMLNPTMAVVMSAIIVVLLLTYLVTSADSAVLIINTINAAGDEAPHSNRHITIWGTALTLVIGVLLLAGGLSAIQTAMIIGALPFSMVLALMGLSLIKALISEARLQSER
;
A
#
# COMPACT_ATOMS: atom_id res chain seq x y z
N MET A 1 0.71 -29.73 5.06
CA MET A 1 0.27 -28.47 4.41
C MET A 1 -1.20 -28.10 4.70
N ALA A 2 -2.16 -29.01 4.74
CA ALA A 2 -3.56 -28.68 5.02
C ALA A 2 -3.83 -28.21 6.46
N GLN A 3 -3.05 -28.62 7.44
CA GLN A 3 -3.18 -28.21 8.84
C GLN A 3 -2.75 -26.75 9.09
N SER A 4 -1.86 -26.19 8.25
CA SER A 4 -1.37 -24.82 8.44
C SER A 4 -2.42 -23.76 8.13
N VAL A 5 -3.39 -24.01 7.26
CA VAL A 5 -4.40 -23.02 6.89
C VAL A 5 -5.50 -22.87 7.94
N THR A 6 -5.84 -23.94 8.65
CA THR A 6 -6.89 -23.93 9.68
C THR A 6 -6.37 -23.50 11.05
N THR A 7 -5.09 -23.70 11.35
CA THR A 7 -4.47 -23.36 12.65
C THR A 7 -3.93 -21.92 12.72
N VAL A 8 -3.76 -21.25 11.61
CA VAL A 8 -3.22 -19.87 11.55
C VAL A 8 -4.08 -18.87 12.32
N TRP A 9 -5.40 -19.13 12.46
CA TRP A 9 -6.35 -18.25 13.17
C TRP A 9 -6.57 -18.62 14.65
N GLN A 10 -6.05 -19.76 15.11
CA GLN A 10 -6.26 -20.20 16.48
C GLN A 10 -5.03 -19.92 17.35
N LYS A 11 -5.21 -19.03 18.33
CA LYS A 11 -4.32 -18.97 19.50
C LYS A 11 -4.61 -20.21 20.35
N ASP A 12 -3.84 -21.27 20.12
CA ASP A 12 -3.97 -22.52 20.87
C ASP A 12 -3.16 -22.52 22.16
N GLY A 13 -2.54 -21.41 22.53
CA GLY A 13 -1.71 -21.26 23.71
C GLY A 13 -0.31 -21.82 23.59
N THR A 14 0.04 -22.44 22.45
CA THR A 14 1.41 -22.90 22.19
C THR A 14 2.27 -21.71 21.70
N GLU A 15 3.59 -21.78 21.93
CA GLU A 15 4.53 -20.76 21.40
C GLU A 15 4.44 -20.62 19.89
N VAL A 16 4.33 -21.73 19.17
CA VAL A 16 4.22 -21.76 17.69
C VAL A 16 2.89 -21.14 17.25
N GLY A 17 1.77 -21.47 17.87
CA GLY A 17 0.47 -20.89 17.55
C GLY A 17 0.42 -19.39 17.82
N ASN A 18 1.03 -18.93 18.92
CA ASN A 18 1.11 -17.50 19.23
C ASN A 18 2.03 -16.75 18.25
N ALA A 19 3.14 -17.33 17.83
CA ALA A 19 4.06 -16.77 16.85
C ALA A 19 3.39 -16.65 15.45
N LEU A 20 2.67 -17.70 15.01
CA LEU A 20 1.91 -17.69 13.75
C LEU A 20 0.78 -16.66 13.78
N ALA A 21 0.04 -16.56 14.87
CA ALA A 21 -1.00 -15.55 15.03
C ALA A 21 -0.41 -14.11 15.03
N GLY A 22 0.73 -13.92 15.67
CA GLY A 22 1.47 -12.66 15.65
C GLY A 22 1.93 -12.28 14.25
N TRP A 23 2.49 -13.23 13.50
CA TRP A 23 2.88 -13.03 12.11
C TRP A 23 1.68 -12.66 11.22
N GLN A 24 0.58 -13.37 11.37
CA GLN A 24 -0.61 -13.12 10.57
C GLN A 24 -1.24 -11.76 10.86
N ASN A 25 -1.29 -11.34 12.12
CA ASN A 25 -1.77 -10.02 12.48
C ASN A 25 -0.86 -8.90 11.93
N GLY A 26 0.45 -9.09 12.02
CA GLY A 26 1.42 -8.11 11.56
C GLY A 26 1.49 -7.98 10.04
N TRP A 27 1.22 -9.05 9.31
CA TRP A 27 1.33 -9.07 7.85
C TRP A 27 -0.04 -9.09 7.17
N THR A 28 -0.83 -10.13 7.36
CA THR A 28 -2.08 -10.30 6.61
C THR A 28 -3.10 -9.23 7.00
N VAL A 29 -3.38 -9.09 8.31
CA VAL A 29 -4.40 -8.12 8.76
C VAL A 29 -3.97 -6.70 8.45
N PHE A 30 -2.70 -6.36 8.68
CA PHE A 30 -2.17 -5.04 8.39
C PHE A 30 -2.24 -4.69 6.90
N TYR A 31 -1.80 -5.56 5.98
CA TYR A 31 -1.84 -5.29 4.56
C TYR A 31 -3.26 -5.20 4.00
N TRP A 32 -4.19 -6.05 4.46
CA TRP A 32 -5.60 -5.94 4.10
C TRP A 32 -6.23 -4.64 4.60
N ALA A 33 -5.95 -4.25 5.85
CA ALA A 33 -6.42 -2.99 6.41
C ALA A 33 -5.86 -1.78 5.64
N TRP A 34 -4.59 -1.83 5.26
CA TRP A 34 -3.97 -0.79 4.43
C TRP A 34 -4.69 -0.64 3.09
N TRP A 35 -4.90 -1.74 2.37
CA TRP A 35 -5.62 -1.69 1.09
C TRP A 35 -7.04 -1.18 1.25
N ILE A 36 -7.76 -1.60 2.26
CA ILE A 36 -9.13 -1.14 2.56
C ILE A 36 -9.15 0.37 2.82
N ALA A 37 -8.26 0.87 3.66
CA ALA A 37 -8.17 2.30 3.98
C ALA A 37 -7.75 3.14 2.77
N PHE A 38 -6.87 2.61 1.91
CA PHE A 38 -6.27 3.34 0.79
C PHE A 38 -7.11 3.26 -0.50
N ALA A 39 -7.89 2.20 -0.70
CA ALA A 39 -8.62 1.96 -1.93
C ALA A 39 -9.59 3.09 -2.35
N PRO A 40 -10.36 3.74 -1.47
CA PRO A 40 -11.22 4.86 -1.87
C PRO A 40 -10.43 6.03 -2.44
N PHE A 41 -9.27 6.35 -1.86
CA PHE A 41 -8.42 7.44 -2.33
C PHE A 41 -7.81 7.12 -3.70
N VAL A 42 -7.23 5.95 -3.84
CA VAL A 42 -6.66 5.49 -5.12
C VAL A 42 -7.74 5.38 -6.18
N GLY A 43 -8.93 4.89 -5.82
CA GLY A 43 -10.07 4.79 -6.73
C GLY A 43 -10.48 6.13 -7.33
N VAL A 44 -10.59 7.19 -6.51
CA VAL A 44 -10.90 8.54 -6.99
C VAL A 44 -9.79 9.09 -7.90
N PHE A 45 -8.53 8.90 -7.51
CA PHE A 45 -7.38 9.31 -8.33
C PHE A 45 -7.37 8.60 -9.68
N LEU A 46 -7.47 7.26 -9.67
CA LEU A 46 -7.47 6.47 -10.89
C LEU A 46 -8.67 6.78 -11.79
N ALA A 47 -9.85 7.04 -11.23
CA ALA A 47 -11.03 7.44 -11.99
C ALA A 47 -10.80 8.75 -12.76
N ARG A 48 -10.09 9.71 -12.15
CA ARG A 48 -9.76 10.99 -12.81
C ARG A 48 -8.82 10.84 -14.00
N ILE A 49 -7.77 10.03 -13.86
CA ILE A 49 -6.79 9.84 -14.94
C ILE A 49 -7.25 8.86 -16.03
N SER A 50 -8.34 8.13 -15.78
CA SER A 50 -8.88 7.12 -16.70
C SER A 50 -10.07 7.61 -17.53
N ARG A 51 -10.35 8.91 -17.55
CA ARG A 51 -11.44 9.48 -18.33
C ARG A 51 -11.30 9.12 -19.82
N GLY A 52 -12.38 8.64 -20.42
CA GLY A 52 -12.43 8.23 -21.82
C GLY A 52 -11.95 6.79 -22.09
N ARG A 53 -11.55 6.04 -21.09
CA ARG A 53 -11.19 4.62 -21.22
C ARG A 53 -12.39 3.73 -20.88
N SER A 54 -12.42 2.55 -21.49
CA SER A 54 -13.41 1.54 -21.13
C SER A 54 -13.11 0.96 -19.74
N ILE A 55 -14.15 0.50 -19.03
CA ILE A 55 -14.00 -0.13 -17.71
C ILE A 55 -13.06 -1.34 -17.79
N ARG A 56 -13.12 -2.09 -18.89
CA ARG A 56 -12.26 -3.25 -19.12
C ARG A 56 -10.78 -2.84 -19.21
N GLU A 57 -10.44 -1.84 -20.00
CA GLU A 57 -9.06 -1.33 -20.12
C GLU A 57 -8.55 -0.78 -18.80
N TYR A 58 -9.40 -0.07 -18.06
CA TYR A 58 -9.08 0.45 -16.75
C TYR A 58 -8.73 -0.67 -15.76
N VAL A 59 -9.62 -1.67 -15.61
CA VAL A 59 -9.44 -2.78 -14.67
C VAL A 59 -8.19 -3.59 -15.03
N LEU A 60 -8.02 -3.95 -16.31
CA LEU A 60 -6.85 -4.71 -16.75
C LEU A 60 -5.54 -3.92 -16.53
N GLY A 61 -5.53 -2.63 -16.86
CA GLY A 61 -4.36 -1.76 -16.65
C GLY A 61 -4.03 -1.58 -15.18
N ALA A 62 -5.02 -1.32 -14.33
CA ALA A 62 -4.82 -1.08 -12.90
C ALA A 62 -4.43 -2.34 -12.12
N MET A 63 -4.83 -3.53 -12.57
CA MET A 63 -4.52 -4.80 -11.90
C MET A 63 -3.29 -5.48 -12.47
N ILE A 64 -3.21 -5.68 -13.79
CA ILE A 64 -2.19 -6.54 -14.39
C ILE A 64 -0.81 -5.86 -14.36
N ILE A 65 -0.72 -4.60 -14.76
CA ILE A 65 0.57 -3.91 -14.89
C ILE A 65 1.29 -3.82 -13.54
N PRO A 66 0.67 -3.28 -12.46
CA PRO A 66 1.34 -3.24 -11.16
C PRO A 66 1.66 -4.62 -10.60
N THR A 67 0.77 -5.61 -10.80
CA THR A 67 1.01 -6.98 -10.34
C THR A 67 2.23 -7.60 -11.01
N MET A 68 2.37 -7.46 -12.34
CA MET A 68 3.54 -7.95 -13.06
C MET A 68 4.82 -7.25 -12.60
N MET A 69 4.79 -5.95 -12.37
CA MET A 69 5.92 -5.20 -11.81
C MET A 69 6.31 -5.73 -10.42
N CYS A 70 5.33 -6.01 -9.55
CA CYS A 70 5.58 -6.63 -8.25
C CYS A 70 6.22 -8.02 -8.38
N PHE A 71 5.72 -8.87 -9.26
CA PHE A 71 6.31 -10.19 -9.47
C PHE A 71 7.76 -10.11 -9.94
N VAL A 72 8.06 -9.23 -10.88
CA VAL A 72 9.44 -9.00 -11.32
C VAL A 72 10.31 -8.53 -10.16
N TRP A 73 9.84 -7.54 -9.40
CA TRP A 73 10.57 -7.02 -8.25
C TRP A 73 10.83 -8.10 -7.19
N PHE A 74 9.81 -8.84 -6.78
CA PHE A 74 9.96 -9.88 -5.77
C PHE A 74 10.80 -11.07 -6.25
N ALA A 75 10.73 -11.42 -7.53
CA ALA A 75 11.56 -12.49 -8.09
C ALA A 75 13.05 -12.08 -8.10
N PHE A 76 13.37 -10.88 -8.58
CA PHE A 76 14.76 -10.45 -8.69
C PHE A 76 15.34 -10.00 -7.35
N VAL A 77 14.73 -9.03 -6.69
CA VAL A 77 15.29 -8.46 -5.47
C VAL A 77 15.02 -9.35 -4.26
N GLY A 78 13.79 -9.81 -4.09
CA GLY A 78 13.42 -10.70 -3.00
C GLY A 78 14.07 -12.06 -3.09
N GLY A 79 14.07 -12.66 -4.30
CA GLY A 79 14.73 -13.93 -4.56
C GLY A 79 16.23 -13.89 -4.30
N SER A 80 16.90 -12.83 -4.75
CA SER A 80 18.34 -12.63 -4.46
C SER A 80 18.62 -12.45 -2.97
N ALA A 81 17.78 -11.71 -2.25
CA ALA A 81 17.94 -11.51 -0.80
C ALA A 81 17.82 -12.84 -0.04
N ILE A 82 16.84 -13.66 -0.41
CA ILE A 82 16.65 -15.01 0.17
C ILE A 82 17.84 -15.92 -0.15
N ASP A 83 18.30 -15.93 -1.39
CA ASP A 83 19.43 -16.75 -1.82
C ASP A 83 20.71 -16.38 -1.06
N LEU A 84 21.00 -15.09 -0.90
CA LEU A 84 22.16 -14.60 -0.13
C LEU A 84 22.12 -15.03 1.34
N GLU A 85 20.96 -15.02 1.96
CA GLU A 85 20.79 -15.49 3.36
C GLU A 85 20.92 -16.99 3.46
N LEU A 86 20.26 -17.77 2.58
CA LEU A 86 20.28 -19.22 2.61
C LEU A 86 21.65 -19.80 2.25
N SER A 87 22.38 -19.16 1.36
CA SER A 87 23.77 -19.53 1.00
C SER A 87 24.81 -19.15 2.07
N GLY A 88 24.40 -18.40 3.11
CA GLY A 88 25.28 -17.92 4.18
C GLY A 88 26.17 -16.75 3.79
N ILE A 89 26.07 -16.21 2.57
CA ILE A 89 26.87 -15.06 2.13
C ILE A 89 26.52 -13.79 2.91
N ALA A 90 25.25 -13.63 3.27
CA ALA A 90 24.79 -12.47 4.03
C ALA A 90 25.10 -12.56 5.53
N GLU A 91 25.49 -13.73 6.06
CA GLU A 91 25.80 -13.95 7.49
C GLU A 91 24.71 -13.41 8.45
N GLY A 92 23.46 -13.40 8.02
CA GLY A 92 22.35 -12.84 8.81
C GLY A 92 22.18 -11.32 8.70
N ALA A 93 22.97 -10.63 7.90
CA ALA A 93 22.95 -9.16 7.81
C ALA A 93 21.63 -8.61 7.23
N ILE A 94 20.95 -9.36 6.37
CA ILE A 94 19.66 -8.96 5.78
C ILE A 94 18.55 -9.22 6.78
N MET A 95 18.44 -10.44 7.31
CA MET A 95 17.39 -10.83 8.27
C MET A 95 17.54 -10.13 9.63
N GLY A 96 18.76 -9.86 10.07
CA GLY A 96 19.04 -9.13 11.31
C GLY A 96 18.80 -7.63 11.23
N SER A 97 18.64 -7.07 10.03
CA SER A 97 18.33 -5.65 9.85
C SER A 97 16.84 -5.36 10.04
N GLY A 98 16.49 -4.12 10.43
CA GLY A 98 15.10 -3.69 10.51
C GLY A 98 14.43 -3.69 9.14
N LEU A 99 13.11 -3.89 9.09
CA LEU A 99 12.33 -3.99 7.84
C LEU A 99 12.61 -2.87 6.83
N SER A 100 12.76 -1.64 7.30
CA SER A 100 13.08 -0.48 6.45
C SER A 100 14.51 -0.48 5.90
N SER A 101 15.41 -1.27 6.48
CA SER A 101 16.82 -1.32 6.12
C SER A 101 17.18 -2.56 5.28
N GLN A 102 16.31 -3.57 5.23
CA GLN A 102 16.60 -4.85 4.55
C GLN A 102 16.99 -4.68 3.08
N LEU A 103 16.32 -3.78 2.35
CA LEU A 103 16.67 -3.49 0.96
C LEU A 103 18.11 -2.96 0.83
N PHE A 104 18.50 -2.02 1.71
CA PHE A 104 19.84 -1.46 1.69
C PHE A 104 20.90 -2.48 2.14
N SER A 105 20.58 -3.32 3.12
CA SER A 105 21.43 -4.44 3.53
C SER A 105 21.64 -5.43 2.38
N THR A 106 20.59 -5.78 1.65
CA THR A 106 20.69 -6.64 0.46
C THR A 106 21.63 -6.02 -0.59
N ILE A 107 21.48 -4.74 -0.89
CA ILE A 107 22.32 -4.03 -1.86
C ILE A 107 23.78 -4.00 -1.42
N ASN A 108 24.03 -3.78 -0.14
CA ASN A 108 25.39 -3.77 0.41
C ASN A 108 26.07 -5.13 0.35
N VAL A 109 25.31 -6.22 0.47
CA VAL A 109 25.83 -7.59 0.32
C VAL A 109 26.04 -7.96 -1.14
N MET A 110 25.15 -7.52 -2.04
CA MET A 110 25.21 -7.87 -3.48
C MET A 110 26.27 -7.10 -4.25
N LEU A 111 26.53 -5.85 -3.89
CA LEU A 111 27.33 -4.92 -4.68
C LEU A 111 28.63 -4.54 -3.95
N ASN A 112 29.64 -4.16 -4.73
CA ASN A 112 30.81 -3.53 -4.13
C ASN A 112 30.45 -2.19 -3.45
N PRO A 113 31.25 -1.69 -2.49
CA PRO A 113 30.91 -0.52 -1.67
C PRO A 113 30.54 0.72 -2.50
N THR A 114 31.27 0.99 -3.58
CA THR A 114 31.01 2.15 -4.44
C THR A 114 29.66 2.06 -5.14
N MET A 115 29.36 0.90 -5.74
CA MET A 115 28.09 0.66 -6.41
C MET A 115 26.91 0.60 -5.43
N ALA A 116 27.13 0.07 -4.23
CA ALA A 116 26.11 0.04 -3.19
C ALA A 116 25.70 1.46 -2.76
N VAL A 117 26.64 2.38 -2.59
CA VAL A 117 26.35 3.79 -2.26
C VAL A 117 25.59 4.46 -3.40
N VAL A 118 26.02 4.30 -4.64
CA VAL A 118 25.32 4.89 -5.81
C VAL A 118 23.89 4.35 -5.93
N MET A 119 23.72 3.03 -5.84
CA MET A 119 22.40 2.40 -5.92
C MET A 119 21.50 2.84 -4.78
N SER A 120 22.02 2.90 -3.55
CA SER A 120 21.29 3.40 -2.39
C SER A 120 20.84 4.85 -2.56
N ALA A 121 21.69 5.70 -3.10
CA ALA A 121 21.33 7.10 -3.40
C ALA A 121 20.21 7.19 -4.44
N ILE A 122 20.29 6.41 -5.51
CA ILE A 122 19.21 6.33 -6.52
C ILE A 122 17.89 5.88 -5.88
N ILE A 123 17.92 4.83 -5.05
CA ILE A 123 16.73 4.33 -4.37
C ILE A 123 16.14 5.39 -3.44
N VAL A 124 16.95 6.11 -2.68
CA VAL A 124 16.47 7.20 -1.81
C VAL A 124 15.78 8.29 -2.64
N VAL A 125 16.35 8.70 -3.76
CA VAL A 125 15.73 9.70 -4.67
C VAL A 125 14.40 9.17 -5.21
N LEU A 126 14.33 7.91 -5.64
CA LEU A 126 13.08 7.28 -6.12
C LEU A 126 12.02 7.22 -5.02
N LEU A 127 12.40 6.84 -3.79
CA LEU A 127 11.49 6.80 -2.65
C LEU A 127 10.95 8.19 -2.28
N LEU A 128 11.82 9.22 -2.31
CA LEU A 128 11.40 10.61 -2.09
C LEU A 128 10.42 11.09 -3.19
N THR A 129 10.73 10.80 -4.44
CA THR A 129 9.84 11.15 -5.57
C THR A 129 8.48 10.46 -5.42
N TYR A 130 8.47 9.18 -5.06
CA TYR A 130 7.25 8.43 -4.80
C TYR A 130 6.46 9.02 -3.62
N LEU A 131 7.14 9.37 -2.53
CA LEU A 131 6.51 9.98 -1.36
C LEU A 131 5.85 11.32 -1.71
N VAL A 132 6.56 12.19 -2.42
CA VAL A 132 6.03 13.51 -2.83
C VAL A 132 4.81 13.35 -3.73
N THR A 133 4.88 12.52 -4.77
CA THR A 133 3.75 12.32 -5.70
C THR A 133 2.53 11.69 -5.00
N SER A 134 2.77 10.78 -4.06
CA SER A 134 1.69 10.17 -3.26
C SER A 134 1.07 11.17 -2.29
N ALA A 135 1.87 12.01 -1.63
CA ALA A 135 1.40 13.04 -0.72
C ALA A 135 0.57 14.12 -1.45
N ASP A 136 1.05 14.59 -2.60
CA ASP A 136 0.31 15.55 -3.44
C ASP A 136 -1.05 14.98 -3.86
N SER A 137 -1.08 13.73 -4.30
CA SER A 137 -2.32 13.05 -4.67
C SER A 137 -3.27 12.91 -3.48
N ALA A 138 -2.76 12.56 -2.30
CA ALA A 138 -3.55 12.43 -1.09
C ALA A 138 -4.18 13.77 -0.67
N VAL A 139 -3.40 14.85 -0.66
CA VAL A 139 -3.90 16.19 -0.33
C VAL A 139 -4.97 16.64 -1.32
N LEU A 140 -4.76 16.39 -2.61
CA LEU A 140 -5.74 16.73 -3.65
C LEU A 140 -7.07 16.00 -3.45
N ILE A 141 -7.01 14.71 -3.12
CA ILE A 141 -8.21 13.88 -2.90
C ILE A 141 -8.93 14.29 -1.62
N ILE A 142 -8.20 14.57 -0.53
CA ILE A 142 -8.78 15.07 0.72
C ILE A 142 -9.54 16.39 0.44
N ASN A 143 -8.93 17.31 -0.31
CA ASN A 143 -9.60 18.54 -0.72
C ASN A 143 -10.89 18.29 -1.50
N THR A 144 -10.86 17.36 -2.47
CA THR A 144 -12.03 17.01 -3.28
C THR A 144 -13.17 16.42 -2.44
N ILE A 145 -12.85 15.52 -1.51
CA ILE A 145 -13.83 14.91 -0.60
C ILE A 145 -14.46 15.98 0.29
N ASN A 146 -13.65 16.88 0.85
CA ASN A 146 -14.13 17.95 1.73
C ASN A 146 -14.94 19.02 1.00
N ALA A 147 -14.77 19.16 -0.31
CA ALA A 147 -15.59 20.03 -1.15
C ALA A 147 -16.84 19.33 -1.72
N ALA A 148 -17.27 18.22 -1.11
CA ALA A 148 -18.43 17.44 -1.55
C ALA A 148 -18.36 16.96 -3.02
N GLY A 149 -17.15 16.76 -3.52
CA GLY A 149 -16.89 16.32 -4.90
C GLY A 149 -16.84 17.43 -5.94
N ASP A 150 -16.90 18.70 -5.53
CA ASP A 150 -16.71 19.83 -6.44
C ASP A 150 -15.29 19.79 -7.04
N GLU A 151 -15.21 19.78 -8.36
CA GLU A 151 -13.95 19.77 -9.10
C GLU A 151 -13.39 21.17 -9.37
N ALA A 152 -14.04 22.23 -8.87
CA ALA A 152 -13.55 23.59 -9.02
C ALA A 152 -12.14 23.75 -8.42
N PRO A 153 -11.26 24.58 -9.02
CA PRO A 153 -9.92 24.78 -8.49
C PRO A 153 -10.00 25.31 -7.06
N HIS A 154 -9.59 24.47 -6.11
CA HIS A 154 -9.61 24.84 -4.71
C HIS A 154 -8.58 25.94 -4.43
N SER A 155 -8.95 26.87 -3.58
CA SER A 155 -8.03 27.91 -3.13
C SER A 155 -6.76 27.29 -2.54
N ASN A 156 -5.59 27.84 -2.86
CA ASN A 156 -4.30 27.43 -2.29
C ASN A 156 -4.34 27.32 -0.74
N ARG A 157 -5.21 28.08 -0.10
CA ARG A 157 -5.42 28.00 1.37
C ARG A 157 -5.94 26.64 1.81
N HIS A 158 -6.88 26.03 1.11
CA HIS A 158 -7.40 24.69 1.43
C HIS A 158 -6.32 23.64 1.31
N ILE A 159 -5.56 23.67 0.23
CA ILE A 159 -4.42 22.74 -0.01
C ILE A 159 -3.40 22.87 1.13
N THR A 160 -3.04 24.10 1.50
CA THR A 160 -2.08 24.36 2.59
C THR A 160 -2.61 23.87 3.93
N ILE A 161 -3.87 24.13 4.26
CA ILE A 161 -4.47 23.69 5.54
C ILE A 161 -4.47 22.17 5.65
N TRP A 162 -4.97 21.46 4.64
CA TRP A 162 -5.06 20.00 4.68
C TRP A 162 -3.70 19.33 4.56
N GLY A 163 -2.78 19.86 3.76
CA GLY A 163 -1.40 19.39 3.68
C GLY A 163 -0.66 19.56 5.01
N THR A 164 -0.82 20.72 5.68
CA THR A 164 -0.24 20.95 7.01
C THR A 164 -0.86 20.03 8.06
N ALA A 165 -2.19 19.87 8.07
CA ALA A 165 -2.86 18.96 8.98
C ALA A 165 -2.38 17.51 8.81
N LEU A 166 -2.27 17.03 7.58
CA LEU A 166 -1.76 15.69 7.28
C LEU A 166 -0.31 15.53 7.78
N THR A 167 0.54 16.50 7.50
CA THR A 167 1.96 16.49 7.94
C THR A 167 2.06 16.46 9.46
N LEU A 168 1.24 17.25 10.16
CA LEU A 168 1.22 17.27 11.63
C LEU A 168 0.77 15.93 12.21
N VAL A 169 -0.31 15.34 11.67
CA VAL A 169 -0.79 14.03 12.13
C VAL A 169 0.29 12.96 11.95
N ILE A 170 0.91 12.88 10.77
CA ILE A 170 1.99 11.92 10.50
C ILE A 170 3.18 12.19 11.42
N GLY A 171 3.58 13.44 11.59
CA GLY A 171 4.69 13.84 12.45
C GLY A 171 4.46 13.46 13.91
N VAL A 172 3.27 13.71 14.44
CA VAL A 172 2.90 13.33 15.81
C VAL A 172 2.91 11.79 15.98
N LEU A 173 2.35 11.05 15.04
CA LEU A 173 2.35 9.58 15.09
C LEU A 173 3.77 9.02 15.04
N LEU A 174 4.65 9.58 14.21
CA LEU A 174 6.05 9.18 14.14
C LEU A 174 6.80 9.45 15.44
N LEU A 175 6.57 10.61 16.08
CA LEU A 175 7.19 10.97 17.36
C LEU A 175 6.64 10.13 18.53
N ALA A 176 5.35 9.80 18.52
CA ALA A 176 4.70 9.11 19.62
C ALA A 176 4.97 7.60 19.65
N GLY A 177 5.11 6.95 18.49
CA GLY A 177 5.27 5.50 18.43
C GLY A 177 5.91 4.98 17.12
N GLY A 178 6.51 5.87 16.34
CA GLY A 178 7.20 5.49 15.11
C GLY A 178 6.28 4.87 14.06
N LEU A 179 6.82 3.95 13.29
CA LEU A 179 6.08 3.25 12.23
C LEU A 179 4.88 2.46 12.76
N SER A 180 4.99 1.85 13.94
CA SER A 180 3.92 1.05 14.54
C SER A 180 2.68 1.88 14.90
N ALA A 181 2.85 3.13 15.31
CA ALA A 181 1.72 4.03 15.57
C ALA A 181 0.94 4.36 14.29
N ILE A 182 1.65 4.59 13.17
CA ILE A 182 1.03 4.80 11.86
C ILE A 182 0.28 3.55 11.41
N GLN A 183 0.88 2.37 11.54
CA GLN A 183 0.25 1.09 11.21
C GLN A 183 -1.03 0.86 12.00
N THR A 184 -1.01 1.12 13.30
CA THR A 184 -2.18 1.01 14.17
C THR A 184 -3.28 1.99 13.77
N ALA A 185 -2.95 3.25 13.50
CA ALA A 185 -3.89 4.24 13.05
C ALA A 185 -4.56 3.84 11.72
N MET A 186 -3.81 3.24 10.79
CA MET A 186 -4.34 2.72 9.54
C MET A 186 -5.32 1.57 9.75
N ILE A 187 -5.02 0.62 10.64
CA ILE A 187 -5.92 -0.50 10.95
C ILE A 187 -7.23 0.02 11.52
N ILE A 188 -7.18 0.98 12.46
CA ILE A 188 -8.37 1.61 13.03
C ILE A 188 -9.19 2.32 11.95
N GLY A 189 -8.53 3.08 11.08
CA GLY A 189 -9.17 3.77 9.97
C GLY A 189 -9.80 2.82 8.93
N ALA A 190 -9.27 1.62 8.77
CA ALA A 190 -9.80 0.64 7.81
C ALA A 190 -11.23 0.19 8.11
N LEU A 191 -11.65 0.17 9.39
CA LEU A 191 -13.00 -0.25 9.78
C LEU A 191 -14.11 0.59 9.13
N PRO A 192 -14.17 1.92 9.28
CA PRO A 192 -15.18 2.73 8.60
C PRO A 192 -15.03 2.68 7.07
N PHE A 193 -13.80 2.62 6.55
CA PHE A 193 -13.59 2.52 5.10
C PHE A 193 -14.03 1.18 4.51
N SER A 194 -14.05 0.10 5.28
CA SER A 194 -14.60 -1.19 4.81
C SER A 194 -16.09 -1.09 4.46
N MET A 195 -16.86 -0.35 5.26
CA MET A 195 -18.27 -0.07 4.96
C MET A 195 -18.44 0.78 3.69
N VAL A 196 -17.61 1.81 3.55
CA VAL A 196 -17.60 2.66 2.35
C VAL A 196 -17.30 1.83 1.10
N LEU A 197 -16.29 0.97 1.15
CA LEU A 197 -15.94 0.08 0.03
C LEU A 197 -17.07 -0.90 -0.31
N ALA A 198 -17.74 -1.47 0.68
CA ALA A 198 -18.86 -2.36 0.46
C ALA A 198 -20.01 -1.61 -0.26
N LEU A 199 -20.34 -0.40 0.19
CA LEU A 199 -21.37 0.44 -0.45
C LEU A 199 -20.97 0.86 -1.88
N MET A 200 -19.70 1.21 -2.10
CA MET A 200 -19.17 1.50 -3.44
C MET A 200 -19.28 0.29 -4.37
N GLY A 201 -18.94 -0.92 -3.88
CA GLY A 201 -19.07 -2.15 -4.63
C GLY A 201 -20.53 -2.44 -5.03
N LEU A 202 -21.47 -2.31 -4.10
CA LEU A 202 -22.90 -2.46 -4.38
C LEU A 202 -23.41 -1.43 -5.39
N SER A 203 -22.97 -0.18 -5.26
CA SER A 203 -23.32 0.90 -6.21
C SER A 203 -22.79 0.61 -7.62
N LEU A 204 -21.56 0.13 -7.73
CA LEU A 204 -20.95 -0.24 -9.01
C LEU A 204 -21.70 -1.39 -9.68
N ILE A 205 -22.01 -2.46 -8.95
CA ILE A 205 -22.78 -3.60 -9.46
C ILE A 205 -24.14 -3.14 -9.97
N LYS A 206 -24.83 -2.31 -9.18
CA LYS A 206 -26.14 -1.76 -9.58
C LYS A 206 -26.05 -0.93 -10.85
N ALA A 207 -25.03 -0.08 -10.98
CA ALA A 207 -24.81 0.73 -12.17
C ALA A 207 -24.54 -0.13 -13.41
N LEU A 208 -23.68 -1.14 -13.30
CA LEU A 208 -23.35 -2.05 -14.39
C LEU A 208 -24.57 -2.85 -14.86
N ILE A 209 -25.41 -3.36 -13.94
CA ILE A 209 -26.64 -4.07 -14.28
C ILE A 209 -27.62 -3.13 -14.98
N SER A 210 -27.77 -1.90 -14.51
CA SER A 210 -28.65 -0.90 -15.13
C SER A 210 -28.22 -0.59 -16.56
N GLU A 211 -26.90 -0.39 -16.77
CA GLU A 211 -26.35 -0.09 -18.10
C GLU A 211 -26.51 -1.27 -19.08
N ALA A 212 -26.26 -2.50 -18.60
CA ALA A 212 -26.44 -3.70 -19.40
C ALA A 212 -27.91 -3.89 -19.86
N ARG A 213 -28.89 -3.55 -19.00
CA ARG A 213 -30.32 -3.57 -19.37
C ARG A 213 -30.66 -2.55 -20.45
N LEU A 214 -30.18 -1.31 -20.31
CA LEU A 214 -30.39 -0.26 -21.29
C LEU A 214 -29.78 -0.57 -22.66
N GLN A 215 -28.65 -1.29 -22.70
CA GLN A 215 -28.05 -1.75 -23.95
C GLN A 215 -28.80 -2.93 -24.60
N SER A 216 -29.47 -3.76 -23.82
CA SER A 216 -30.28 -4.87 -24.37
C SER A 216 -31.63 -4.43 -24.93
N GLU A 217 -32.10 -3.24 -24.59
CA GLU A 217 -33.37 -2.65 -25.06
C GLU A 217 -33.19 -1.77 -26.32
N ARG A 218 -31.93 -1.55 -26.75
CA ARG A 218 -31.61 -0.83 -28.00
C ARG A 218 -31.26 -1.78 -29.12
#